data_bac17d62d68b8ae4bfadff975fcabb79
#
_entry.id   bac17d62d68b8ae4bfadff975fcabb79
#
_cell.length_a   1.000
_cell.length_b   1.000
_cell.length_c   1.000
_cell.angle_alpha   90.00
_cell.angle_beta   90.00
_cell.angle_gamma   90.00
#
_symmetry.space_group_name_H-M   'P 1'
#
loop_
_entity.id
_entity.type
_entity.pdbx_description
1 polymer ?
#
loop_
_entity_poly.entity_id
_entity_poly.type
_entity_poly.pdbx_seq_one_letter_code
_entity_poly.pdbx_strand_id
1 'polypeptide(L)'
;MIVSVPLINGKYSAISMIAVRKHEEGVYNIIWGFYDIIIDDISQLDELVKNTPEIFCTPFMICGMTYHDLETGRWKVIATLNMNLTNVDLDDESLRKQHYDVIRPGIPLLEMYLGIRPWNEFYDPEYLDKILLKGFSKPERAWYK
;
A
#
# COMPACT_ATOMS: atom_id res chain seq x y z
N MET A 1 11.76 1.56 -3.41
CA MET A 1 11.27 1.16 -4.77
C MET A 1 9.79 1.46 -4.85
N ILE A 2 9.40 2.22 -5.86
CA ILE A 2 8.01 2.55 -6.14
C ILE A 2 7.53 1.68 -7.29
N VAL A 3 6.39 1.02 -7.13
CA VAL A 3 5.80 0.18 -8.17
C VAL A 3 4.38 0.63 -8.48
N SER A 4 3.98 0.49 -9.74
CA SER A 4 2.60 0.68 -10.16
C SER A 4 1.80 -0.60 -9.94
N VAL A 5 0.57 -0.45 -9.48
CA VAL A 5 -0.35 -1.57 -9.29
C VAL A 5 -1.65 -1.30 -10.02
N PRO A 6 -2.16 -2.29 -10.79
CA PRO A 6 -3.46 -2.14 -11.45
C PRO A 6 -4.59 -2.25 -10.42
N LEU A 7 -5.62 -1.44 -10.62
CA LEU A 7 -6.84 -1.44 -9.82
C LEU A 7 -7.98 -2.10 -10.58
N ILE A 8 -8.99 -2.54 -9.84
CA ILE A 8 -10.13 -3.26 -10.44
C ILE A 8 -10.93 -2.40 -11.44
N ASN A 9 -10.86 -1.09 -11.33
CA ASN A 9 -11.55 -0.16 -12.23
C ASN A 9 -10.76 0.17 -13.51
N GLY A 10 -9.63 -0.51 -13.76
CA GLY A 10 -8.78 -0.28 -14.93
C GLY A 10 -7.77 0.85 -14.78
N LYS A 11 -7.79 1.55 -13.65
CA LYS A 11 -6.80 2.59 -13.32
C LYS A 11 -5.62 1.98 -12.57
N TYR A 12 -4.70 2.82 -12.14
CA TYR A 12 -3.49 2.41 -11.44
C TYR A 12 -3.32 3.21 -10.15
N SER A 13 -2.63 2.60 -9.20
CA SER A 13 -2.11 3.28 -8.02
C SER A 13 -0.62 3.00 -7.89
N ALA A 14 -0.02 3.47 -6.82
CA ALA A 14 1.36 3.22 -6.49
C ALA A 14 1.49 2.69 -5.07
N ILE A 15 2.43 1.76 -4.91
CA ILE A 15 2.86 1.28 -3.60
C ILE A 15 4.37 1.34 -3.52
N SER A 16 4.93 1.36 -2.32
CA SER A 16 6.38 1.35 -2.15
C SER A 16 6.83 0.15 -1.33
N MET A 17 7.93 -0.45 -1.72
CA MET A 17 8.61 -1.44 -0.89
C MET A 17 9.32 -0.71 0.25
N ILE A 18 8.89 -0.94 1.48
CA ILE A 18 9.41 -0.29 2.69
C ILE A 18 10.47 -1.16 3.36
N ALA A 19 10.19 -2.45 3.51
CA ALA A 19 11.08 -3.37 4.21
C ALA A 19 10.91 -4.78 3.68
N VAL A 20 11.97 -5.56 3.83
CA VAL A 20 11.95 -7.01 3.56
C VAL A 20 12.24 -7.72 4.87
N ARG A 21 11.39 -8.68 5.21
CA ARG A 21 11.54 -9.46 6.42
C ARG A 21 11.72 -10.92 6.10
N LYS A 22 12.79 -11.51 6.63
CA LYS A 22 13.06 -12.93 6.53
C LYS A 22 12.47 -13.66 7.74
N HIS A 23 11.64 -14.67 7.51
CA HIS A 23 11.16 -15.57 8.54
C HIS A 23 12.16 -16.70 8.78
N GLU A 24 12.09 -17.33 9.96
CA GLU A 24 12.95 -18.47 10.34
C GLU A 24 12.87 -19.61 9.34
N GLU A 25 11.74 -19.80 8.67
CA GLU A 25 11.51 -20.83 7.67
C GLU A 25 12.04 -20.48 6.27
N GLY A 26 12.75 -19.37 6.12
CA GLY A 26 13.28 -18.93 4.83
C GLY A 26 12.27 -18.24 3.92
N VAL A 27 11.07 -18.00 4.40
CA VAL A 27 10.04 -17.23 3.67
C VAL A 27 10.31 -15.74 3.84
N TYR A 28 10.22 -15.00 2.75
CA TYR A 28 10.36 -13.53 2.78
C TYR A 28 8.99 -12.88 2.72
N ASN A 29 8.74 -11.98 3.66
CA ASN A 29 7.62 -11.06 3.58
C ASN A 29 8.13 -9.67 3.23
N ILE A 30 7.44 -9.04 2.32
CA ILE A 30 7.73 -7.66 1.93
C ILE A 30 6.65 -6.77 2.54
N ILE A 31 7.10 -5.70 3.19
CA ILE A 31 6.22 -4.68 3.74
C ILE A 31 6.09 -3.57 2.71
N TRP A 32 4.86 -3.29 2.33
CA TRP A 32 4.52 -2.28 1.33
C TRP A 32 3.80 -1.11 1.97
N GLY A 33 4.14 0.09 1.56
CA GLY A 33 3.41 1.30 1.90
C GLY A 33 2.38 1.64 0.83
N PHE A 34 1.19 2.05 1.23
CA PHE A 34 0.06 2.36 0.37
C PHE A 34 -0.25 3.85 0.39
N TYR A 35 -0.60 4.40 -0.77
CA TYR A 35 -0.74 5.84 -0.99
C TYR A 35 -2.09 6.17 -1.62
N ASP A 36 -2.57 7.38 -1.32
CA ASP A 36 -3.80 7.94 -1.91
C ASP A 36 -3.51 8.47 -3.32
N ILE A 37 -3.34 7.54 -4.26
CA ILE A 37 -3.00 7.84 -5.65
C ILE A 37 -3.90 7.04 -6.57
N ILE A 38 -4.57 7.73 -7.50
CA ILE A 38 -5.26 7.12 -8.64
C ILE A 38 -4.79 7.84 -9.89
N ILE A 39 -4.32 7.06 -10.86
CA ILE A 39 -3.88 7.57 -12.15
C ILE A 39 -4.48 6.74 -13.29
N ASP A 40 -4.70 7.36 -14.43
CA ASP A 40 -5.22 6.69 -15.62
C ASP A 40 -4.14 6.01 -16.43
N ASP A 41 -2.93 6.56 -16.41
CA ASP A 41 -1.78 6.09 -17.17
C ASP A 41 -0.54 6.03 -16.28
N ILE A 42 0.27 4.99 -16.44
CA ILE A 42 1.50 4.78 -15.67
C ILE A 42 2.49 5.96 -15.82
N SER A 43 2.49 6.63 -16.98
CA SER A 43 3.35 7.81 -17.21
C SER A 43 3.08 8.95 -16.22
N GLN A 44 1.86 9.07 -15.71
CA GLN A 44 1.51 10.05 -14.68
C GLN A 44 2.22 9.77 -13.36
N LEU A 45 2.53 8.51 -13.08
CA LEU A 45 3.28 8.13 -11.88
C LEU A 45 4.73 8.61 -11.95
N ASP A 46 5.36 8.53 -13.12
CA ASP A 46 6.69 9.09 -13.34
C ASP A 46 6.73 10.59 -13.00
N GLU A 47 5.72 11.32 -13.42
CA GLU A 47 5.61 12.75 -13.13
C GLU A 47 5.44 13.02 -11.64
N LEU A 48 4.63 12.23 -10.94
CA LEU A 48 4.45 12.35 -9.49
C LEU A 48 5.76 12.12 -8.74
N VAL A 49 6.51 11.10 -9.12
CA VAL A 49 7.81 10.77 -8.52
C VAL A 49 8.81 11.91 -8.71
N LYS A 50 8.84 12.53 -9.89
CA LYS A 50 9.76 13.62 -10.21
C LYS A 50 9.39 14.94 -9.52
N ASN A 51 8.09 15.27 -9.51
CA ASN A 51 7.62 16.59 -9.10
C ASN A 51 7.20 16.67 -7.63
N THR A 52 6.72 15.55 -7.06
CA THR A 52 6.20 15.49 -5.68
C THR A 52 6.66 14.24 -4.96
N PRO A 53 7.98 13.95 -4.90
CA PRO A 53 8.48 12.72 -4.28
C PRO A 53 8.14 12.60 -2.79
N GLU A 54 7.90 13.70 -2.10
CA GLU A 54 7.56 13.75 -0.68
C GLU A 54 6.25 13.05 -0.33
N ILE A 55 5.34 12.88 -1.28
CA ILE A 55 4.07 12.17 -1.03
C ILE A 55 4.32 10.70 -0.65
N PHE A 56 5.45 10.14 -1.08
CA PHE A 56 5.81 8.75 -0.77
C PHE A 56 6.44 8.58 0.61
N CYS A 57 6.66 9.65 1.36
CA CYS A 57 7.18 9.59 2.73
C CYS A 57 6.10 9.30 3.78
N THR A 58 4.81 9.40 3.43
CA THR A 58 3.69 9.23 4.34
C THR A 58 2.62 8.30 3.77
N PRO A 59 2.84 6.97 3.78
CA PRO A 59 1.79 6.04 3.40
C PRO A 59 0.60 6.14 4.36
N PHE A 60 -0.61 5.87 3.88
CA PHE A 60 -1.77 5.84 4.77
C PHE A 60 -1.88 4.51 5.53
N MET A 61 -1.23 3.48 5.03
CA MET A 61 -1.26 2.13 5.58
C MET A 61 -0.01 1.37 5.14
N ILE A 62 0.40 0.40 5.93
CA ILE A 62 1.39 -0.59 5.49
C ILE A 62 0.79 -1.99 5.56
N CYS A 63 1.23 -2.85 4.66
CA CYS A 63 0.73 -4.23 4.58
C CYS A 63 1.83 -5.17 4.07
N GLY A 64 1.88 -6.36 4.67
CA GLY A 64 2.75 -7.43 4.19
C GLY A 64 2.12 -8.12 2.98
N MET A 65 2.85 -8.18 1.88
CA MET A 65 2.44 -8.90 0.68
C MET A 65 3.65 -9.60 0.06
N THR A 66 3.38 -10.64 -0.72
CA THR A 66 4.42 -11.30 -1.50
C THR A 66 4.83 -10.42 -2.69
N TYR A 67 5.94 -10.79 -3.33
CA TYR A 67 6.41 -10.09 -4.53
C TYR A 67 6.04 -10.81 -5.84
N HIS A 68 5.09 -11.75 -5.78
CA HIS A 68 4.68 -12.56 -6.94
C HIS A 68 4.24 -11.69 -8.13
N ASP A 69 3.41 -10.68 -7.90
CA ASP A 69 2.94 -9.81 -8.97
C ASP A 69 4.07 -8.95 -9.58
N LEU A 70 5.11 -8.69 -8.82
CA LEU A 70 6.31 -8.02 -9.33
C LEU A 70 7.11 -8.97 -10.23
N GLU A 71 7.30 -10.23 -9.84
CA GLU A 71 7.99 -11.24 -10.63
C GLU A 71 7.28 -11.53 -11.96
N THR A 72 5.96 -11.56 -11.95
CA THR A 72 5.16 -11.83 -13.17
C THR A 72 5.06 -10.61 -14.08
N GLY A 73 5.55 -9.45 -13.66
CA GLY A 73 5.46 -8.20 -14.40
C GLY A 73 4.10 -7.51 -14.34
N ARG A 74 3.17 -8.01 -13.52
CA ARG A 74 1.87 -7.37 -13.30
C ARG A 74 2.02 -6.03 -12.58
N TRP A 75 2.96 -5.96 -11.65
CA TRP A 75 3.40 -4.71 -11.03
C TRP A 75 4.70 -4.26 -11.68
N LYS A 76 4.80 -2.99 -12.00
CA LYS A 76 5.98 -2.44 -12.69
C LYS A 76 6.75 -1.51 -11.79
N VAL A 77 8.07 -1.70 -11.72
CA VAL A 77 8.95 -0.78 -11.02
C VAL A 77 9.02 0.53 -11.78
N ILE A 78 8.68 1.62 -11.11
CA ILE A 78 8.67 2.97 -11.70
C ILE A 78 9.93 3.73 -11.30
N ALA A 79 10.33 3.66 -10.03
CA ALA A 79 11.47 4.40 -9.52
C ALA A 79 12.03 3.78 -8.26
N THR A 80 13.25 4.15 -7.93
CA THR A 80 13.86 3.91 -6.63
C THR A 80 14.10 5.25 -5.96
N LEU A 81 13.47 5.49 -4.82
CA LEU A 81 13.61 6.70 -4.04
C LEU A 81 14.24 6.38 -2.68
N ASN A 82 15.08 7.31 -2.22
CA ASN A 82 15.60 7.29 -0.86
C ASN A 82 14.60 8.05 0.02
N MET A 83 13.69 7.32 0.67
CA MET A 83 12.58 7.93 1.41
C MET A 83 12.80 7.83 2.92
N ASN A 84 12.57 8.95 3.61
CA ASN A 84 12.43 8.96 5.07
C ASN A 84 10.96 8.94 5.42
N LEU A 85 10.46 7.78 5.85
CA LEU A 85 9.08 7.63 6.26
C LEU A 85 8.84 8.36 7.60
N THR A 86 7.81 9.16 7.66
CA THR A 86 7.53 10.02 8.81
C THR A 86 6.51 9.46 9.79
N ASN A 87 5.68 8.51 9.34
CA ASN A 87 4.58 7.96 10.12
C ASN A 87 4.63 6.44 10.27
N VAL A 88 5.76 5.84 9.95
CA VAL A 88 5.97 4.38 10.06
C VAL A 88 7.14 4.15 11.02
N ASP A 89 6.90 3.31 12.02
CA ASP A 89 7.94 2.78 12.87
C ASP A 89 8.45 1.46 12.27
N LEU A 90 9.71 1.42 11.90
CA LEU A 90 10.33 0.26 11.24
C LEU A 90 10.94 -0.73 12.23
N ASP A 91 10.71 -0.57 13.54
CA ASP A 91 11.16 -1.57 14.50
C ASP A 91 10.41 -2.91 14.30
N ASP A 92 11.06 -4.00 14.72
CA ASP A 92 10.54 -5.35 14.52
C ASP A 92 9.19 -5.58 15.18
N GLU A 93 8.93 -4.97 16.34
CA GLU A 93 7.69 -5.12 17.07
C GLU A 93 6.53 -4.45 16.35
N SER A 94 6.70 -3.22 15.90
CA SER A 94 5.69 -2.48 15.13
C SER A 94 5.39 -3.16 13.81
N LEU A 95 6.42 -3.63 13.11
CA LEU A 95 6.25 -4.39 11.88
C LEU A 95 5.51 -5.71 12.11
N ARG A 96 5.75 -6.37 13.24
CA ARG A 96 5.02 -7.59 13.61
C ARG A 96 3.54 -7.34 13.83
N LYS A 97 3.17 -6.29 14.55
CA LYS A 97 1.77 -5.96 14.83
C LYS A 97 0.99 -5.70 13.55
N GLN A 98 1.62 -5.08 12.58
CA GLN A 98 0.98 -4.75 11.30
C GLN A 98 0.97 -5.93 10.32
N HIS A 99 1.64 -7.01 10.68
CA HIS A 99 1.90 -8.15 9.82
C HIS A 99 0.91 -9.30 9.95
N TYR A 100 0.13 -9.30 11.03
CA TYR A 100 -0.73 -10.43 11.38
C TYR A 100 -1.94 -10.61 10.46
N ASP A 101 -2.24 -9.64 9.62
CA ASP A 101 -3.39 -9.68 8.74
C ASP A 101 -3.04 -9.97 7.27
N VAL A 102 -1.93 -10.69 7.06
CA VAL A 102 -1.45 -11.11 5.73
C VAL A 102 -2.45 -12.00 4.98
N ILE A 103 -3.46 -12.52 5.67
CA ILE A 103 -4.51 -13.35 5.07
C ILE A 103 -5.42 -12.53 4.16
N ARG A 104 -5.41 -11.20 4.27
CA ARG A 104 -6.26 -10.33 3.46
C ARG A 104 -5.43 -9.67 2.36
N PRO A 105 -5.88 -9.73 1.10
CA PRO A 105 -5.16 -9.10 -0.01
C PRO A 105 -5.05 -7.59 0.21
N GLY A 106 -3.82 -7.05 0.17
CA GLY A 106 -3.58 -5.63 0.42
C GLY A 106 -4.21 -4.71 -0.63
N ILE A 107 -4.25 -5.13 -1.90
CA ILE A 107 -4.79 -4.30 -2.98
C ILE A 107 -6.29 -3.99 -2.78
N PRO A 108 -7.17 -4.91 -2.38
CA PRO A 108 -8.53 -4.56 -1.99
C PRO A 108 -8.63 -3.51 -0.89
N LEU A 109 -7.73 -3.52 0.09
CA LEU A 109 -7.68 -2.47 1.12
C LEU A 109 -7.34 -1.10 0.53
N LEU A 110 -6.38 -1.06 -0.40
CA LEU A 110 -6.07 0.14 -1.15
C LEU A 110 -7.30 0.64 -1.92
N GLU A 111 -8.01 -0.24 -2.59
CA GLU A 111 -9.21 0.08 -3.35
C GLU A 111 -10.35 0.58 -2.46
N MET A 112 -10.47 0.08 -1.25
CA MET A 112 -11.42 0.59 -0.25
C MET A 112 -11.10 2.04 0.13
N TYR A 113 -9.84 2.32 0.42
CA TYR A 113 -9.40 3.68 0.76
C TYR A 113 -9.61 4.65 -0.40
N LEU A 114 -9.39 4.19 -1.63
CA LEU A 114 -9.58 4.99 -2.84
C LEU A 114 -11.06 5.16 -3.25
N GLY A 115 -11.99 4.54 -2.52
CA GLY A 115 -13.43 4.62 -2.82
C GLY A 115 -13.91 3.73 -3.95
N ILE A 116 -13.07 2.80 -4.41
CA ILE A 116 -13.39 1.87 -5.50
C ILE A 116 -14.18 0.67 -4.99
N ARG A 117 -13.89 0.25 -3.75
CA ARG A 117 -14.62 -0.79 -3.05
C ARG A 117 -15.33 -0.22 -1.82
N PRO A 118 -16.43 -0.86 -1.36
CA PRO A 118 -17.10 -0.40 -0.14
C PRO A 118 -16.20 -0.55 1.08
N TRP A 119 -16.32 0.36 2.02
CA TRP A 119 -15.53 0.37 3.26
C TRP A 119 -15.76 -0.87 4.11
N ASN A 120 -16.93 -1.47 4.01
CA ASN A 120 -17.31 -2.70 4.70
C ASN A 120 -17.20 -3.95 3.83
N GLU A 121 -16.23 -3.99 2.91
CA GLU A 121 -15.99 -5.13 2.03
C GLU A 121 -15.66 -6.41 2.79
N PHE A 122 -14.93 -6.29 3.90
CA PHE A 122 -14.53 -7.43 4.71
C PHE A 122 -15.50 -7.70 5.85
N TYR A 123 -15.35 -8.86 6.47
CA TYR A 123 -16.16 -9.31 7.61
C TYR A 123 -16.21 -8.28 8.75
N ASP A 124 -15.07 -7.67 9.09
CA ASP A 124 -15.02 -6.57 10.05
C ASP A 124 -15.20 -5.24 9.29
N PRO A 125 -16.34 -4.55 9.45
CA PRO A 125 -16.60 -3.31 8.71
C PRO A 125 -15.70 -2.15 9.15
N GLU A 126 -15.02 -2.27 10.28
CA GLU A 126 -14.09 -1.26 10.80
C GLU A 126 -12.62 -1.67 10.62
N TYR A 127 -12.36 -2.71 9.83
CA TYR A 127 -11.02 -3.26 9.70
C TYR A 127 -10.02 -2.22 9.22
N LEU A 128 -10.34 -1.49 8.16
CA LEU A 128 -9.43 -0.48 7.62
C LEU A 128 -9.22 0.68 8.60
N ASP A 129 -10.24 1.07 9.37
CA ASP A 129 -10.10 2.10 10.41
C ASP A 129 -9.00 1.77 11.43
N LYS A 130 -8.85 0.48 11.75
CA LYS A 130 -7.88 0.01 12.76
C LYS A 130 -6.44 0.00 12.28
N ILE A 131 -6.22 -0.04 10.97
CA ILE A 131 -4.87 -0.19 10.39
C ILE A 131 -4.35 1.08 9.72
N LEU A 132 -5.14 2.14 9.67
CA LEU A 132 -4.67 3.42 9.17
C LEU A 132 -3.52 3.95 10.03
N LEU A 133 -2.50 4.47 9.38
CA LEU A 133 -1.35 5.06 10.05
C LEU A 133 -1.68 6.45 10.60
N LYS A 134 -0.83 6.91 11.52
CA LYS A 134 -0.97 8.23 12.14
C LYS A 134 -1.08 9.33 11.07
N GLY A 135 -2.05 10.21 11.26
CA GLY A 135 -2.34 11.32 10.35
C GLY A 135 -3.40 11.00 9.31
N PHE A 136 -3.91 9.77 9.28
CA PHE A 136 -4.94 9.35 8.33
C PHE A 136 -6.21 8.89 9.02
N SER A 137 -7.33 9.19 8.40
CA SER A 137 -8.67 8.79 8.84
C SER A 137 -9.50 8.37 7.63
N LYS A 138 -10.64 7.77 7.87
CA LYS A 138 -11.57 7.37 6.82
C LYS A 138 -11.90 8.58 5.92
N PRO A 139 -11.63 8.51 4.60
CA PRO A 139 -11.92 9.62 3.69
C PRO A 139 -13.43 9.78 3.47
N GLU A 140 -13.84 11.01 3.09
CA GLU A 140 -15.26 11.32 2.82
C GLU A 140 -15.84 10.47 1.68
N ARG A 141 -15.02 10.07 0.71
CA ARG A 141 -15.44 9.22 -0.41
C ARG A 141 -15.73 7.77 0.00
N ALA A 142 -15.42 7.36 1.23
CA ALA A 142 -15.72 6.00 1.71
C ALA A 142 -17.24 5.75 1.68
N TRP A 143 -17.63 4.57 1.21
CA TRP A 143 -19.04 4.19 1.09
C TRP A 143 -19.26 2.78 1.60
N TYR A 144 -20.50 2.45 1.90
CA TYR A 144 -20.94 1.17 2.45
C TYR A 144 -21.94 0.52 1.52
N LYS A 145 -21.81 -0.78 1.33
CA LYS A 145 -22.80 -1.58 0.61
C LYS A 145 -23.92 -2.06 1.52
#